data_d5b01a63954342389e2f6da7e85ef49d
#
_entry.id   d5b01a63954342389e2f6da7e85ef49d
#
_cell.length_a   1.000
_cell.length_b   1.000
_cell.length_c   1.000
_cell.angle_alpha   90.00
_cell.angle_beta   90.00
_cell.angle_gamma   90.00
#
_symmetry.space_group_name_H-M   'P 1'
#
loop_
_entity.id
_entity.type
_entity.pdbx_description
1 polymer ?
#
loop_
_entity_poly.entity_id
_entity_poly.type
_entity_poly.pdbx_seq_one_letter_code
_entity_poly.pdbx_strand_id
1 'polypeptide(L)'
;LLIPVILLWTRGDLKAYEGQIFETESSYNYIQVVRWGDCNYLLLNEGQAFHSFYCDGGRVDNISVWSIMLSAPYFSADPTIDNAAVIGLAAGTIPKQFTRVFGAIPIDGIELDPAIVQAGRDYFALTDPNINVIVGDGRYELNQLDGQYDVITIDAYKVPYIPWHLTTREFF
;
A
#
# COMPACT_ATOMS: atom_id res chain seq x y z
N LEU A 1 38.65 9.69 18.18
CA LEU A 1 37.88 10.87 18.65
C LEU A 1 36.87 11.41 17.63
N LEU A 2 37.03 11.15 16.32
CA LEU A 2 36.10 11.59 15.25
C LEU A 2 34.88 10.68 15.11
N ILE A 3 34.98 9.38 15.38
CA ILE A 3 33.90 8.41 15.22
C ILE A 3 32.68 8.70 16.12
N PRO A 4 32.81 9.00 17.41
CA PRO A 4 31.65 9.34 18.24
C PRO A 4 30.99 10.67 17.89
N VAL A 5 31.74 11.62 17.31
CA VAL A 5 31.18 12.90 16.85
C VAL A 5 30.30 12.67 15.58
N ILE A 6 30.73 11.81 14.68
CA ILE A 6 29.93 11.45 13.49
C ILE A 6 28.63 10.74 13.89
N LEU A 7 28.70 9.80 14.86
CA LEU A 7 27.53 9.09 15.38
C LEU A 7 26.53 9.99 16.14
N LEU A 8 27.01 11.09 16.73
CA LEU A 8 26.13 12.06 17.38
C LEU A 8 25.51 13.06 16.41
N TRP A 9 26.13 13.30 15.25
CA TRP A 9 25.61 14.19 14.21
C TRP A 9 24.66 13.51 13.24
N THR A 10 24.68 12.20 13.18
CA THR A 10 23.76 11.41 12.32
C THR A 10 22.47 10.99 13.05
N ARG A 11 22.22 11.49 14.26
CA ARG A 11 20.95 11.36 14.98
C ARG A 11 20.03 12.52 14.59
N GLY A 12 19.44 12.44 13.43
CA GLY A 12 18.44 13.38 12.94
C GLY A 12 17.66 12.72 11.82
N ASP A 13 16.56 13.34 11.42
CA ASP A 13 15.80 12.91 10.26
C ASP A 13 16.70 12.86 9.03
N LEU A 14 16.66 11.78 8.26
CA LEU A 14 17.43 11.65 7.02
C LEU A 14 17.01 12.75 6.04
N LYS A 15 15.70 13.04 6.01
CA LYS A 15 15.09 14.12 5.21
C LYS A 15 13.90 14.70 5.94
N ALA A 16 14.11 15.89 6.50
CA ALA A 16 13.03 16.60 7.18
C ALA A 16 11.90 16.93 6.18
N TYR A 17 10.67 16.53 6.50
CA TYR A 17 9.47 16.86 5.77
C TYR A 17 8.41 17.41 6.74
N GLU A 18 7.66 18.44 6.32
CA GLU A 18 6.65 19.05 7.19
C GLU A 18 5.59 18.02 7.60
N GLY A 19 5.37 17.88 8.90
CA GLY A 19 4.43 16.90 9.45
C GLY A 19 4.95 15.46 9.50
N GLN A 20 6.23 15.22 9.23
CA GLN A 20 6.83 13.89 9.32
C GLN A 20 6.73 13.34 10.74
N ILE A 21 6.19 12.14 10.86
CA ILE A 21 6.05 11.41 12.14
C ILE A 21 6.85 10.11 12.17
N PHE A 22 7.29 9.63 11.01
CA PHE A 22 8.10 8.42 10.88
C PHE A 22 8.92 8.46 9.58
N GLU A 23 10.11 7.89 9.64
CA GLU A 23 10.92 7.59 8.45
C GLU A 23 11.75 6.33 8.67
N THR A 24 12.03 5.63 7.59
CA THR A 24 12.96 4.50 7.56
C THR A 24 13.43 4.22 6.14
N GLU A 25 14.50 3.45 6.01
CA GLU A 25 14.93 2.87 4.74
C GLU A 25 14.81 1.35 4.79
N SER A 26 14.36 0.77 3.68
CA SER A 26 14.36 -0.66 3.42
C SER A 26 15.30 -0.99 2.27
N SER A 27 15.38 -2.28 1.90
CA SER A 27 16.09 -2.69 0.68
C SER A 27 15.39 -2.23 -0.62
N TYR A 28 14.16 -1.75 -0.51
CA TYR A 28 13.30 -1.38 -1.65
C TYR A 28 13.02 0.11 -1.73
N ASN A 29 12.76 0.74 -0.58
CA ASN A 29 12.24 2.10 -0.53
C ASN A 29 12.83 2.92 0.62
N TYR A 30 12.93 4.23 0.41
CA TYR A 30 12.92 5.21 1.47
C TYR A 30 11.45 5.54 1.81
N ILE A 31 11.07 5.35 3.06
CA ILE A 31 9.67 5.37 3.52
C ILE A 31 9.50 6.52 4.50
N GLN A 32 8.51 7.37 4.25
CA GLN A 32 8.10 8.43 5.18
C GLN A 32 6.61 8.35 5.46
N VAL A 33 6.23 8.60 6.71
CA VAL A 33 4.84 8.84 7.09
C VAL A 33 4.72 10.29 7.55
N VAL A 34 3.83 11.02 6.92
CA VAL A 34 3.50 12.40 7.30
C VAL A 34 2.08 12.49 7.81
N ARG A 35 1.86 13.34 8.82
CA ARG A 35 0.54 13.59 9.37
C ARG A 35 0.11 15.02 9.06
N TRP A 36 -1.03 15.14 8.38
CA TRP A 36 -1.69 16.42 8.15
C TRP A 36 -3.13 16.37 8.64
N GLY A 37 -3.43 17.21 9.63
CA GLY A 37 -4.71 17.17 10.31
C GLY A 37 -4.97 15.83 11.00
N ASP A 38 -6.04 15.18 10.62
CA ASP A 38 -6.48 13.87 11.10
C ASP A 38 -6.04 12.69 10.21
N CYS A 39 -5.19 12.95 9.21
CA CYS A 39 -4.79 11.94 8.23
C CYS A 39 -3.29 11.66 8.24
N ASN A 40 -2.92 10.40 8.09
CA ASN A 40 -1.57 9.95 7.79
C ASN A 40 -1.45 9.65 6.29
N TYR A 41 -0.29 10.01 5.72
CA TYR A 41 0.03 9.80 4.32
C TYR A 41 1.37 9.08 4.21
N LEU A 42 1.43 8.08 3.32
CA LEU A 42 2.64 7.35 2.99
C LEU A 42 3.32 8.00 1.78
N LEU A 43 4.58 8.38 1.92
CA LEU A 43 5.45 8.81 0.83
C LEU A 43 6.58 7.81 0.64
N LEU A 44 6.96 7.56 -0.61
CA LEU A 44 8.04 6.66 -0.97
C LEU A 44 9.04 7.37 -1.90
N ASN A 45 10.34 7.12 -1.65
CA ASN A 45 11.44 7.48 -2.55
C ASN A 45 11.48 8.96 -2.94
N GLU A 46 11.21 9.87 -1.98
CA GLU A 46 11.20 11.33 -2.19
C GLU A 46 10.16 11.78 -3.24
N GLY A 47 9.22 10.91 -3.58
CA GLY A 47 8.14 11.22 -4.49
C GLY A 47 7.21 12.29 -3.92
N GLN A 48 6.62 13.07 -4.80
CA GLN A 48 5.58 14.04 -4.42
C GLN A 48 4.18 13.40 -4.31
N ALA A 49 4.04 12.16 -4.78
CA ALA A 49 2.79 11.42 -4.74
C ALA A 49 2.65 10.62 -3.44
N PHE A 50 1.43 10.58 -2.93
CA PHE A 50 1.09 9.70 -1.83
C PHE A 50 0.83 8.28 -2.35
N HIS A 51 1.34 7.28 -1.62
CA HIS A 51 1.16 5.86 -1.94
C HIS A 51 0.10 5.19 -1.07
N SER A 52 -0.29 5.82 0.01
CA SER A 52 -1.43 5.44 0.86
C SER A 52 -1.86 6.61 1.71
N PHE A 53 -3.10 6.58 2.18
CA PHE A 53 -3.58 7.46 3.23
C PHE A 53 -4.52 6.72 4.19
N TYR A 54 -4.59 7.24 5.41
CA TYR A 54 -5.53 6.81 6.43
C TYR A 54 -5.91 8.00 7.30
N CYS A 55 -7.21 8.23 7.47
CA CYS A 55 -7.72 9.30 8.34
C CYS A 55 -8.44 8.70 9.53
N ASP A 56 -8.35 9.36 10.68
CA ASP A 56 -9.09 9.01 11.87
C ASP A 56 -10.60 8.95 11.54
N GLY A 57 -11.28 7.86 11.96
CA GLY A 57 -12.68 7.60 11.59
C GLY A 57 -12.89 6.93 10.24
N GLY A 58 -11.83 6.53 9.52
CA GLY A 58 -11.90 5.67 8.35
C GLY A 58 -12.56 6.34 7.13
N ARG A 59 -12.30 7.63 6.89
CA ARG A 59 -12.82 8.37 5.74
C ARG A 59 -12.29 7.75 4.43
N VAL A 60 -13.19 7.53 3.47
CA VAL A 60 -12.85 7.16 2.09
C VAL A 60 -12.63 8.44 1.29
N ASP A 61 -11.55 8.47 0.52
CA ASP A 61 -11.34 9.54 -0.46
C ASP A 61 -12.29 9.37 -1.65
N ASN A 62 -12.92 10.45 -2.07
CA ASN A 62 -13.94 10.42 -3.11
C ASN A 62 -13.39 10.60 -4.52
N ILE A 63 -12.13 11.04 -4.68
CA ILE A 63 -11.54 11.33 -6.00
C ILE A 63 -10.04 10.99 -5.95
N SER A 64 -9.73 9.70 -5.99
CA SER A 64 -8.34 9.23 -6.10
C SER A 64 -8.27 8.03 -7.05
N VAL A 65 -7.06 7.66 -7.46
CA VAL A 65 -6.84 6.44 -8.24
C VAL A 65 -7.40 5.20 -7.51
N TRP A 66 -7.31 5.18 -6.19
CA TRP A 66 -7.79 4.07 -5.37
C TRP A 66 -9.32 3.96 -5.35
N SER A 67 -10.02 5.09 -5.33
CA SER A 67 -11.49 5.09 -5.41
C SER A 67 -12.00 4.71 -6.81
N ILE A 68 -11.23 5.01 -7.87
CA ILE A 68 -11.55 4.56 -9.22
C ILE A 68 -11.48 3.02 -9.33
N MET A 69 -10.56 2.37 -8.62
CA MET A 69 -10.45 0.91 -8.61
C MET A 69 -11.70 0.22 -8.06
N LEU A 70 -12.48 0.90 -7.20
CA LEU A 70 -13.78 0.40 -6.73
C LEU A 70 -14.82 0.25 -7.85
N SER A 71 -14.59 0.87 -8.99
CA SER A 71 -15.49 0.72 -10.15
C SER A 71 -15.24 -0.57 -10.94
N ALA A 72 -14.14 -1.28 -10.68
CA ALA A 72 -13.78 -2.49 -11.45
C ALA A 72 -14.89 -3.55 -11.53
N PRO A 73 -15.63 -3.88 -10.45
CA PRO A 73 -16.70 -4.87 -10.52
C PRO A 73 -17.82 -4.49 -11.51
N TYR A 74 -18.09 -3.20 -11.67
CA TYR A 74 -19.18 -2.71 -12.54
C TYR A 74 -18.89 -2.82 -14.04
N PHE A 75 -17.69 -3.28 -14.42
CA PHE A 75 -17.37 -3.65 -15.81
C PHE A 75 -17.71 -5.11 -16.11
N SER A 76 -18.11 -5.90 -15.10
CA SER A 76 -18.64 -7.25 -15.27
C SER A 76 -20.17 -7.23 -15.46
N ALA A 77 -20.72 -8.31 -16.00
CA ALA A 77 -22.16 -8.51 -16.10
C ALA A 77 -22.83 -8.67 -14.71
N ASP A 78 -22.09 -9.19 -13.74
CA ASP A 78 -22.47 -9.24 -12.33
C ASP A 78 -21.44 -8.43 -11.52
N PRO A 79 -21.83 -7.31 -10.90
CA PRO A 79 -20.94 -6.49 -10.10
C PRO A 79 -20.74 -7.01 -8.67
N THR A 80 -21.34 -8.14 -8.31
CA THR A 80 -21.15 -8.76 -7.00
C THR A 80 -19.72 -9.28 -6.89
N ILE A 81 -19.06 -9.03 -5.76
CA ILE A 81 -17.75 -9.59 -5.47
C ILE A 81 -17.76 -10.27 -4.11
N ASP A 82 -17.21 -11.48 -4.07
CA ASP A 82 -17.08 -12.29 -2.86
C ASP A 82 -15.64 -12.30 -2.33
N ASN A 83 -14.66 -11.96 -3.17
CA ASN A 83 -13.24 -11.88 -2.81
C ASN A 83 -12.47 -10.97 -3.77
N ALA A 84 -11.28 -10.52 -3.32
CA ALA A 84 -10.41 -9.69 -4.16
C ALA A 84 -8.92 -9.95 -3.87
N ALA A 85 -8.07 -9.64 -4.85
CA ALA A 85 -6.62 -9.53 -4.65
C ALA A 85 -6.14 -8.12 -4.97
N VAL A 86 -5.16 -7.64 -4.18
CA VAL A 86 -4.53 -6.34 -4.34
C VAL A 86 -3.02 -6.54 -4.45
N ILE A 87 -2.44 -6.24 -5.60
CA ILE A 87 -1.00 -6.29 -5.85
C ILE A 87 -0.44 -4.87 -5.76
N GLY A 88 0.51 -4.65 -4.85
CA GLY A 88 0.92 -3.33 -4.42
C GLY A 88 -0.02 -2.81 -3.32
N LEU A 89 -0.05 -3.55 -2.21
CA LEU A 89 -0.90 -3.25 -1.05
C LEU A 89 -0.58 -1.89 -0.44
N ALA A 90 0.70 -1.50 -0.48
CA ALA A 90 1.23 -0.34 0.25
C ALA A 90 0.79 -0.37 1.74
N ALA A 91 0.30 0.74 2.29
CA ALA A 91 -0.20 0.76 3.67
C ALA A 91 -1.71 0.41 3.81
N GLY A 92 -2.34 -0.16 2.77
CA GLY A 92 -3.66 -0.77 2.85
C GLY A 92 -4.84 0.13 2.49
N THR A 93 -4.65 1.23 1.76
CA THR A 93 -5.75 2.12 1.36
C THR A 93 -6.79 1.40 0.50
N ILE A 94 -6.37 0.68 -0.54
CA ILE A 94 -7.27 -0.02 -1.47
C ILE A 94 -8.15 -1.04 -0.73
N PRO A 95 -7.60 -2.04 -0.01
CA PRO A 95 -8.43 -3.07 0.60
C PRO A 95 -9.36 -2.50 1.68
N LYS A 96 -8.97 -1.45 2.39
CA LYS A 96 -9.87 -0.76 3.33
C LYS A 96 -11.05 -0.11 2.63
N GLN A 97 -10.84 0.46 1.46
CA GLN A 97 -11.92 1.04 0.65
C GLN A 97 -12.84 -0.07 0.11
N PHE A 98 -12.28 -1.19 -0.36
CA PHE A 98 -13.08 -2.36 -0.75
C PHE A 98 -13.93 -2.87 0.41
N THR A 99 -13.33 -3.07 1.58
CA THR A 99 -14.05 -3.48 2.80
C THR A 99 -15.20 -2.53 3.13
N ARG A 100 -14.99 -1.23 2.98
CA ARG A 100 -16.01 -0.22 3.29
C ARG A 100 -17.17 -0.21 2.29
N VAL A 101 -16.91 -0.46 1.01
CA VAL A 101 -17.91 -0.40 -0.05
C VAL A 101 -18.63 -1.73 -0.25
N PHE A 102 -17.90 -2.83 -0.22
CA PHE A 102 -18.42 -4.17 -0.54
C PHE A 102 -18.62 -5.05 0.70
N GLY A 103 -18.28 -4.55 1.90
CA GLY A 103 -18.32 -5.34 3.13
C GLY A 103 -17.00 -6.06 3.41
N ALA A 104 -16.98 -6.84 4.49
CA ALA A 104 -15.78 -7.55 4.95
C ALA A 104 -15.53 -8.83 4.12
N ILE A 105 -15.43 -8.69 2.80
CA ILE A 105 -15.01 -9.77 1.90
C ILE A 105 -13.55 -10.14 2.15
N PRO A 106 -13.13 -11.40 1.95
CA PRO A 106 -11.73 -11.80 1.98
C PRO A 106 -10.92 -11.05 0.92
N ILE A 107 -9.79 -10.47 1.33
CA ILE A 107 -8.88 -9.75 0.44
C ILE A 107 -7.45 -10.21 0.69
N ASP A 108 -6.79 -10.74 -0.34
CA ASP A 108 -5.36 -11.00 -0.32
C ASP A 108 -4.59 -9.77 -0.80
N GLY A 109 -3.82 -9.16 0.10
CA GLY A 109 -3.02 -7.97 -0.20
C GLY A 109 -1.54 -8.32 -0.25
N ILE A 110 -0.92 -8.14 -1.41
CA ILE A 110 0.49 -8.49 -1.64
C ILE A 110 1.33 -7.22 -1.68
N GLU A 111 2.35 -7.15 -0.82
CA GLU A 111 3.32 -6.05 -0.75
C GLU A 111 4.74 -6.59 -0.74
N LEU A 112 5.58 -6.02 -1.60
CA LEU A 112 6.98 -6.45 -1.75
C LEU A 112 7.82 -6.05 -0.53
N ASP A 113 7.54 -4.90 0.07
CA ASP A 113 8.36 -4.29 1.10
C ASP A 113 7.78 -4.54 2.51
N PRO A 114 8.41 -5.40 3.33
CA PRO A 114 7.95 -5.67 4.69
C PRO A 114 7.95 -4.42 5.59
N ALA A 115 8.80 -3.44 5.31
CA ALA A 115 8.84 -2.20 6.09
C ALA A 115 7.61 -1.31 5.80
N ILE A 116 7.09 -1.34 4.57
CA ILE A 116 5.83 -0.67 4.24
C ILE A 116 4.66 -1.36 4.96
N VAL A 117 4.62 -2.69 4.98
CA VAL A 117 3.59 -3.45 5.73
C VAL A 117 3.63 -3.09 7.22
N GLN A 118 4.84 -2.98 7.80
CA GLN A 118 4.97 -2.59 9.21
C GLN A 118 4.46 -1.16 9.45
N ALA A 119 4.83 -0.21 8.58
CA ALA A 119 4.30 1.15 8.63
C ALA A 119 2.78 1.18 8.48
N GLY A 120 2.22 0.32 7.62
CA GLY A 120 0.78 0.12 7.46
C GLY A 120 0.08 -0.27 8.76
N ARG A 121 0.67 -1.19 9.52
CA ARG A 121 0.16 -1.62 10.83
C ARG A 121 0.26 -0.53 11.88
N ASP A 122 1.38 0.17 11.94
CA ASP A 122 1.68 1.13 13.00
C ASP A 122 0.96 2.48 12.79
N TYR A 123 0.77 2.92 11.55
CA TYR A 123 0.29 4.28 11.25
C TYR A 123 -0.99 4.33 10.42
N PHE A 124 -1.39 3.23 9.77
CA PHE A 124 -2.54 3.21 8.84
C PHE A 124 -3.64 2.23 9.26
N ALA A 125 -3.55 1.71 10.48
CA ALA A 125 -4.50 0.74 11.02
C ALA A 125 -4.73 -0.47 10.09
N LEU A 126 -3.67 -1.00 9.45
CA LEU A 126 -3.73 -2.20 8.61
C LEU A 126 -3.85 -3.46 9.49
N THR A 127 -5.02 -3.63 10.11
CA THR A 127 -5.32 -4.69 11.09
C THR A 127 -6.70 -5.34 10.86
N ASP A 128 -7.32 -5.05 9.73
CA ASP A 128 -8.65 -5.59 9.38
C ASP A 128 -8.57 -7.10 9.20
N PRO A 129 -9.44 -7.89 9.89
CA PRO A 129 -9.31 -9.36 9.91
C PRO A 129 -9.63 -10.04 8.57
N ASN A 130 -10.30 -9.36 7.65
CA ASN A 130 -10.61 -9.83 6.31
C ASN A 130 -9.50 -9.52 5.30
N ILE A 131 -8.45 -8.81 5.70
CA ILE A 131 -7.30 -8.50 4.85
C ILE A 131 -6.14 -9.42 5.23
N ASN A 132 -5.83 -10.38 4.37
CA ASN A 132 -4.66 -11.25 4.50
C ASN A 132 -3.46 -10.56 3.84
N VAL A 133 -2.48 -10.17 4.64
CA VAL A 133 -1.29 -9.46 4.16
C VAL A 133 -0.17 -10.45 3.85
N ILE A 134 0.25 -10.49 2.60
CA ILE A 134 1.29 -11.36 2.07
C ILE A 134 2.50 -10.49 1.68
N VAL A 135 3.67 -10.81 2.24
CA VAL A 135 4.91 -10.10 1.90
C VAL A 135 5.67 -10.88 0.85
N GLY A 136 5.81 -10.30 -0.35
CA GLY A 136 6.53 -10.94 -1.45
C GLY A 136 6.31 -10.28 -2.80
N ASP A 137 6.90 -10.89 -3.84
CA ASP A 137 6.70 -10.45 -5.23
C ASP A 137 5.29 -10.77 -5.71
N GLY A 138 4.60 -9.76 -6.22
CA GLY A 138 3.19 -9.85 -6.60
C GLY A 138 2.87 -10.97 -7.60
N ARG A 139 3.75 -11.20 -8.57
CA ARG A 139 3.57 -12.28 -9.54
C ARG A 139 3.80 -13.66 -8.92
N TYR A 140 4.86 -13.77 -8.12
CA TYR A 140 5.20 -15.04 -7.47
C TYR A 140 4.10 -15.44 -6.47
N GLU A 141 3.75 -14.54 -5.57
CA GLU A 141 2.79 -14.82 -4.50
C GLU A 141 1.39 -15.10 -5.07
N LEU A 142 0.91 -14.32 -6.05
CA LEU A 142 -0.39 -14.56 -6.68
C LEU A 142 -0.46 -15.97 -7.31
N ASN A 143 0.63 -16.45 -7.90
CA ASN A 143 0.69 -17.81 -8.47
C ASN A 143 0.74 -18.94 -7.42
N GLN A 144 1.02 -18.64 -6.14
CA GLN A 144 0.98 -19.60 -5.05
C GLN A 144 -0.40 -19.71 -4.39
N LEU A 145 -1.27 -18.74 -4.67
CA LEU A 145 -2.62 -18.72 -4.13
C LEU A 145 -3.53 -19.59 -5.01
N ASP A 146 -4.21 -20.55 -4.39
CA ASP A 146 -5.16 -21.43 -5.10
C ASP A 146 -6.51 -20.76 -5.38
N GLY A 147 -6.62 -19.45 -5.07
CA GLY A 147 -7.85 -18.68 -5.19
C GLY A 147 -8.15 -18.23 -6.62
N GLN A 148 -9.44 -18.17 -6.94
CA GLN A 148 -9.95 -17.35 -8.04
C GLN A 148 -10.54 -16.10 -7.42
N TYR A 149 -10.24 -14.94 -8.01
CA TYR A 149 -10.69 -13.64 -7.51
C TYR A 149 -11.68 -13.02 -8.47
N ASP A 150 -12.72 -12.41 -7.92
CA ASP A 150 -13.69 -11.65 -8.71
C ASP A 150 -13.06 -10.35 -9.22
N VAL A 151 -12.11 -9.79 -8.43
CA VAL A 151 -11.36 -8.59 -8.80
C VAL A 151 -9.91 -8.74 -8.38
N ILE A 152 -9.01 -8.44 -9.31
CA ILE A 152 -7.58 -8.26 -9.05
C ILE A 152 -7.21 -6.82 -9.38
N THR A 153 -6.72 -6.06 -8.40
CA THR A 153 -6.17 -4.72 -8.63
C THR A 153 -4.66 -4.75 -8.61
N ILE A 154 -4.03 -4.00 -9.51
CA ILE A 154 -2.58 -3.89 -9.61
C ILE A 154 -2.20 -2.42 -9.49
N ASP A 155 -1.67 -2.03 -8.33
CA ASP A 155 -1.13 -0.70 -8.03
C ASP A 155 0.36 -0.79 -7.65
N ALA A 156 1.06 -1.77 -8.19
CA ALA A 156 2.49 -1.95 -8.02
C ALA A 156 3.24 -1.03 -8.98
N TYR A 157 3.58 0.17 -8.52
CA TYR A 157 4.20 1.21 -9.33
C TYR A 157 5.59 1.58 -8.80
N LYS A 158 6.56 1.58 -9.70
CA LYS A 158 7.90 2.13 -9.46
C LYS A 158 8.22 3.13 -10.56
N VAL A 159 8.26 4.42 -10.19
CA VAL A 159 8.49 5.50 -11.16
C VAL A 159 9.63 5.16 -12.13
N PRO A 160 9.41 5.26 -13.46
CA PRO A 160 8.19 5.70 -14.14
C PRO A 160 7.28 4.56 -14.65
N TYR A 161 7.45 3.32 -14.21
CA TYR A 161 6.81 2.14 -14.80
C TYR A 161 6.10 1.25 -13.78
N ILE A 162 5.06 0.54 -14.24
CA ILE A 162 4.64 -0.72 -13.65
C ILE A 162 5.73 -1.77 -13.96
N PRO A 163 6.18 -2.59 -13.00
CA PRO A 163 7.16 -3.63 -13.25
C PRO A 163 6.71 -4.53 -14.41
N TRP A 164 7.56 -4.67 -15.42
CA TRP A 164 7.20 -5.33 -16.68
C TRP A 164 6.64 -6.74 -16.50
N HIS A 165 7.11 -7.49 -15.50
CA HIS A 165 6.66 -8.85 -15.20
C HIS A 165 5.21 -8.91 -14.68
N LEU A 166 4.64 -7.77 -14.26
CA LEU A 166 3.23 -7.64 -13.88
C LEU A 166 2.33 -7.17 -15.04
N THR A 167 2.89 -6.97 -16.23
CA THR A 167 2.15 -6.46 -17.40
C THR A 167 2.22 -7.40 -18.61
N THR A 168 2.78 -8.60 -18.44
CA THR A 168 2.90 -9.56 -19.53
C THR A 168 1.61 -10.37 -19.70
N ARG A 169 1.38 -10.88 -20.92
CA ARG A 169 0.24 -11.76 -21.20
C ARG A 169 0.25 -13.04 -20.33
N GLU A 170 1.45 -13.55 -20.01
CA GLU A 170 1.62 -14.75 -19.20
C GLU A 170 1.34 -14.50 -17.71
N PHE A 171 1.18 -13.25 -17.31
CA PHE A 171 0.76 -12.88 -15.96
C PHE A 171 -0.77 -12.93 -15.82
N PHE A 172 -1.50 -12.49 -16.84
CA PHE A 172 -2.96 -12.53 -16.92
C PHE A 172 -3.46 -13.83 -17.54
#